data_8965085ede5d72d5ef8fe5969ba41435
#
_entry.id   8965085ede5d72d5ef8fe5969ba41435
#
_cell.length_a   1.000
_cell.length_b   1.000
_cell.length_c   1.000
_cell.angle_alpha   90.00
_cell.angle_beta   90.00
_cell.angle_gamma   90.00
#
_symmetry.space_group_name_H-M   'P 1'
#
loop_
_entity.id
_entity.type
_entity.pdbx_description
1 polymer ?
#
loop_
_entity_poly.entity_id
_entity_poly.type
_entity_poly.pdbx_seq_one_letter_code
_entity_poly.pdbx_strand_id
1 'polypeptide(L)'
;MPTVLDLRASDDVRDIVHRSVQALVEGTVIGVPTETVYGLAADALNESAVEQLCEIKGRDAKAPLAISVSSRESAGDFFDQLTPLARRLTYRCWPGPQTLVVPSQSDRSALTQLPEQVRRRIGGEQGCVGYRVVDHRIMAHIHRFLSGPLVLTSANKSGQPAQTTADGVAQQLGDSLPLLLDDGPTRYGGASTVVRVVGNRMEILREGVIEREAMNQFVKPVIVIVCTGNTCRSPMAEVLLKEQLRLKFGNDDAVQVYSAGLAAGAGSMASPQAVKVMDERGLDLTGHSSRPLDDAVMNIADLVLTLTRGHQAAILAAWPDMHDRVFTLRRDGGDISDPVGMPVEVYASCAAQIENELAAWVEAFNDDFFPVTAADQG
;
A
#
# COMPACT_ATOMS: atom_id res chain seq x y z
N MET A 1 -6.38 -26.48 27.22
CA MET A 1 -5.36 -26.19 26.19
C MET A 1 -6.00 -26.21 24.83
N PRO A 2 -5.69 -25.26 23.91
CA PRO A 2 -6.24 -25.27 22.56
C PRO A 2 -5.84 -26.54 21.79
N THR A 3 -6.66 -26.94 20.82
CA THR A 3 -6.20 -27.87 19.78
C THR A 3 -5.20 -27.11 18.88
N VAL A 4 -3.95 -27.56 18.82
CA VAL A 4 -2.90 -26.95 18.01
C VAL A 4 -2.76 -27.71 16.70
N LEU A 5 -2.82 -26.98 15.57
CA LEU A 5 -2.57 -27.52 14.23
C LEU A 5 -1.23 -26.95 13.74
N ASP A 6 -0.21 -27.80 13.69
CA ASP A 6 1.14 -27.42 13.26
C ASP A 6 1.23 -27.42 11.72
N LEU A 7 1.37 -26.23 11.13
CA LEU A 7 1.48 -26.03 9.68
C LEU A 7 2.84 -26.48 9.11
N ARG A 8 3.87 -26.57 9.94
CA ARG A 8 5.24 -26.95 9.54
C ARG A 8 5.44 -28.45 9.55
N ALA A 9 4.73 -29.14 10.46
CA ALA A 9 4.79 -30.61 10.60
C ALA A 9 3.73 -31.33 9.76
N SER A 10 2.77 -30.62 9.18
CA SER A 10 1.68 -31.21 8.41
C SER A 10 2.09 -31.50 6.98
N ASP A 11 1.84 -32.74 6.52
CA ASP A 11 1.97 -33.13 5.12
C ASP A 11 0.80 -32.62 4.25
N ASP A 12 -0.32 -32.21 4.86
CA ASP A 12 -1.49 -31.67 4.18
C ASP A 12 -2.00 -30.35 4.80
N VAL A 13 -1.43 -29.25 4.31
CA VAL A 13 -1.87 -27.89 4.69
C VAL A 13 -3.32 -27.61 4.29
N ARG A 14 -3.86 -28.31 3.28
CA ARG A 14 -5.26 -28.11 2.85
C ARG A 14 -6.25 -28.62 3.90
N ASP A 15 -5.96 -29.74 4.58
CA ASP A 15 -6.78 -30.23 5.69
C ASP A 15 -6.86 -29.18 6.79
N ILE A 16 -5.72 -28.56 7.15
CA ILE A 16 -5.67 -27.49 8.15
C ILE A 16 -6.51 -26.29 7.71
N VAL A 17 -6.44 -25.87 6.45
CA VAL A 17 -7.28 -24.79 5.90
C VAL A 17 -8.76 -25.13 6.03
N HIS A 18 -9.19 -26.34 5.59
CA HIS A 18 -10.59 -26.74 5.66
C HIS A 18 -11.11 -26.80 7.09
N ARG A 19 -10.34 -27.35 8.02
CA ARG A 19 -10.69 -27.38 9.45
C ARG A 19 -10.81 -25.99 10.05
N SER A 20 -9.90 -25.08 9.65
CA SER A 20 -9.94 -23.69 10.10
C SER A 20 -11.15 -22.95 9.58
N VAL A 21 -11.48 -23.12 8.29
CA VAL A 21 -12.66 -22.54 7.67
C VAL A 21 -13.94 -23.10 8.30
N GLN A 22 -14.00 -24.42 8.49
CA GLN A 22 -15.15 -25.06 9.15
C GLN A 22 -15.35 -24.49 10.56
N ALA A 23 -14.30 -24.40 11.37
CA ALA A 23 -14.36 -23.85 12.72
C ALA A 23 -14.88 -22.41 12.72
N LEU A 24 -14.36 -21.55 11.80
CA LEU A 24 -14.80 -20.16 11.68
C LEU A 24 -16.28 -20.06 11.29
N VAL A 25 -16.72 -20.83 10.30
CA VAL A 25 -18.14 -20.86 9.84
C VAL A 25 -19.08 -21.38 10.93
N GLU A 26 -18.63 -22.33 11.75
CA GLU A 26 -19.36 -22.84 12.92
C GLU A 26 -19.36 -21.84 14.10
N GLY A 27 -18.69 -20.68 13.96
CA GLY A 27 -18.65 -19.63 14.98
C GLY A 27 -17.55 -19.78 16.02
N THR A 28 -16.56 -20.63 15.75
CA THR A 28 -15.41 -20.80 16.64
C THR A 28 -14.38 -19.72 16.43
N VAL A 29 -13.89 -19.09 17.52
CA VAL A 29 -12.72 -18.20 17.47
C VAL A 29 -11.45 -19.05 17.34
N ILE A 30 -10.58 -18.68 16.41
CA ILE A 30 -9.31 -19.38 16.20
C ILE A 30 -8.11 -18.45 16.39
N GLY A 31 -7.00 -19.03 16.87
CA GLY A 31 -5.70 -18.37 16.86
C GLY A 31 -5.00 -18.58 15.53
N VAL A 32 -4.49 -17.52 14.92
CA VAL A 32 -3.86 -17.56 13.59
C VAL A 32 -2.50 -16.88 13.59
N PRO A 33 -1.51 -17.42 12.84
CA PRO A 33 -0.26 -16.74 12.60
C PRO A 33 -0.47 -15.57 11.61
N THR A 34 0.27 -14.49 11.83
CA THR A 34 0.44 -13.41 10.86
C THR A 34 1.93 -13.07 10.74
N GLU A 35 2.28 -12.20 9.82
CA GLU A 35 3.66 -11.73 9.67
C GLU A 35 4.13 -10.84 10.84
N THR A 36 3.20 -10.30 11.63
CA THR A 36 3.46 -9.37 12.75
C THR A 36 3.45 -10.05 14.12
N VAL A 37 2.29 -10.39 14.60
CA VAL A 37 2.03 -11.12 15.86
C VAL A 37 0.91 -12.11 15.62
N TYR A 38 0.76 -13.13 16.45
CA TYR A 38 -0.40 -14.02 16.40
C TYR A 38 -1.70 -13.23 16.59
N GLY A 39 -2.74 -13.62 15.87
CA GLY A 39 -4.06 -13.02 15.92
C GLY A 39 -5.14 -13.95 16.43
N LEU A 40 -6.20 -13.38 17.01
CA LEU A 40 -7.51 -14.03 17.19
C LEU A 40 -8.38 -13.64 16.00
N ALA A 41 -8.98 -14.62 15.33
CA ALA A 41 -9.85 -14.43 14.19
C ALA A 41 -11.24 -15.00 14.47
N ALA A 42 -12.29 -14.29 14.03
CA ALA A 42 -13.68 -14.72 14.04
C ALA A 42 -14.34 -14.32 12.71
N ASP A 43 -15.32 -15.10 12.26
CA ASP A 43 -16.15 -14.74 11.10
C ASP A 43 -16.94 -13.46 11.43
N ALA A 44 -16.77 -12.42 10.64
CA ALA A 44 -17.47 -11.14 10.83
C ALA A 44 -18.99 -11.24 10.56
N LEU A 45 -19.45 -12.29 9.88
CA LEU A 45 -20.87 -12.57 9.68
C LEU A 45 -21.52 -13.24 10.90
N ASN A 46 -20.73 -13.72 11.87
CA ASN A 46 -21.20 -14.39 13.07
C ASN A 46 -21.05 -13.50 14.32
N GLU A 47 -22.15 -12.90 14.76
CA GLU A 47 -22.18 -11.99 15.91
C GLU A 47 -21.69 -12.67 17.21
N SER A 48 -22.11 -13.92 17.45
CA SER A 48 -21.73 -14.66 18.65
C SER A 48 -20.22 -14.94 18.69
N ALA A 49 -19.61 -15.26 17.53
CA ALA A 49 -18.17 -15.47 17.42
C ALA A 49 -17.38 -14.19 17.72
N VAL A 50 -17.86 -13.04 17.25
CA VAL A 50 -17.21 -11.75 17.52
C VAL A 50 -17.31 -11.36 18.99
N GLU A 51 -18.45 -11.62 19.65
CA GLU A 51 -18.57 -11.41 21.10
C GLU A 51 -17.66 -12.35 21.90
N GLN A 52 -17.61 -13.63 21.53
CA GLN A 52 -16.68 -14.59 22.15
C GLN A 52 -15.22 -14.15 21.99
N LEU A 53 -14.83 -13.61 20.82
CA LEU A 53 -13.50 -13.06 20.62
C LEU A 53 -13.22 -11.91 21.59
N CYS A 54 -14.19 -11.01 21.80
CA CYS A 54 -14.07 -9.91 22.76
C CYS A 54 -13.92 -10.42 24.19
N GLU A 55 -14.66 -11.46 24.59
CA GLU A 55 -14.59 -12.10 25.90
C GLU A 55 -13.23 -12.77 26.13
N ILE A 56 -12.74 -13.57 25.18
CA ILE A 56 -11.42 -14.21 25.22
C ILE A 56 -10.34 -13.17 25.46
N LYS A 57 -10.43 -12.05 24.77
CA LYS A 57 -9.44 -10.95 24.86
C LYS A 57 -9.62 -10.11 26.13
N GLY A 58 -10.79 -10.10 26.76
CA GLY A 58 -11.12 -9.12 27.81
C GLY A 58 -11.08 -7.68 27.27
N ARG A 59 -11.64 -7.48 26.05
CA ARG A 59 -11.53 -6.20 25.33
C ARG A 59 -12.60 -5.21 25.79
N ASP A 60 -12.19 -3.96 26.02
CA ASP A 60 -13.13 -2.86 26.25
C ASP A 60 -14.06 -2.71 25.03
N ALA A 61 -15.35 -2.53 25.31
CA ALA A 61 -16.37 -2.34 24.27
C ALA A 61 -16.12 -1.12 23.38
N LYS A 62 -15.39 -0.13 23.87
CA LYS A 62 -15.03 1.10 23.13
C LYS A 62 -13.81 0.96 22.22
N ALA A 63 -13.02 -0.11 22.37
CA ALA A 63 -11.85 -0.31 21.54
C ALA A 63 -12.24 -1.02 20.22
N PRO A 64 -12.22 -0.36 19.04
CA PRO A 64 -12.68 -0.96 17.80
C PRO A 64 -11.80 -2.14 17.37
N LEU A 65 -12.43 -3.13 16.71
CA LEU A 65 -11.78 -4.27 16.10
C LEU A 65 -11.44 -3.96 14.64
N ALA A 66 -10.41 -4.61 14.10
CA ALA A 66 -10.08 -4.49 12.69
C ALA A 66 -10.72 -5.60 11.86
N ILE A 67 -11.01 -5.30 10.60
CA ILE A 67 -11.44 -6.25 9.58
C ILE A 67 -10.22 -6.73 8.79
N SER A 68 -10.04 -8.05 8.70
CA SER A 68 -9.10 -8.68 7.78
C SER A 68 -9.84 -9.08 6.51
N VAL A 69 -9.29 -8.69 5.36
CA VAL A 69 -9.80 -8.98 4.02
C VAL A 69 -8.76 -9.73 3.20
N SER A 70 -9.20 -10.39 2.12
CA SER A 70 -8.36 -11.29 1.33
C SER A 70 -7.30 -10.56 0.50
N SER A 71 -7.62 -9.37 -0.02
CA SER A 71 -6.75 -8.58 -0.90
C SER A 71 -7.12 -7.10 -0.86
N ARG A 72 -6.31 -6.26 -1.52
CA ARG A 72 -6.63 -4.84 -1.74
C ARG A 72 -7.92 -4.65 -2.52
N GLU A 73 -8.10 -5.47 -3.54
CA GLU A 73 -9.27 -5.43 -4.43
C GLU A 73 -10.53 -5.73 -3.64
N SER A 74 -10.52 -6.80 -2.83
CA SER A 74 -11.66 -7.14 -1.96
C SER A 74 -11.91 -6.11 -0.86
N ALA A 75 -10.89 -5.38 -0.42
CA ALA A 75 -11.06 -4.26 0.49
C ALA A 75 -11.90 -3.14 -0.13
N GLY A 76 -11.85 -2.98 -1.45
CA GLY A 76 -12.64 -1.98 -2.19
C GLY A 76 -14.15 -2.12 -2.01
N ASP A 77 -14.66 -3.29 -1.66
CA ASP A 77 -16.08 -3.52 -1.40
C ASP A 77 -16.54 -2.89 -0.07
N PHE A 78 -15.60 -2.55 0.81
CA PHE A 78 -15.88 -2.05 2.16
C PHE A 78 -15.78 -0.54 2.32
N PHE A 79 -15.17 0.17 1.37
CA PHE A 79 -15.11 1.64 1.36
C PHE A 79 -15.62 2.21 0.04
N ASP A 80 -16.22 3.39 0.08
CA ASP A 80 -16.80 4.01 -1.11
C ASP A 80 -15.76 4.47 -2.11
N GLN A 81 -14.82 5.27 -1.64
CA GLN A 81 -13.68 5.76 -2.41
C GLN A 81 -12.50 5.96 -1.46
N LEU A 82 -11.39 5.34 -1.81
CA LEU A 82 -10.13 5.68 -1.17
C LEU A 82 -9.64 7.03 -1.69
N THR A 83 -9.26 7.90 -0.77
CA THR A 83 -8.51 9.10 -1.14
C THR A 83 -7.19 8.71 -1.81
N PRO A 84 -6.56 9.58 -2.61
CA PRO A 84 -5.25 9.29 -3.20
C PRO A 84 -4.22 8.82 -2.17
N LEU A 85 -4.21 9.43 -0.99
CA LEU A 85 -3.35 9.05 0.12
C LEU A 85 -3.65 7.64 0.65
N ALA A 86 -4.92 7.33 0.94
CA ALA A 86 -5.30 6.00 1.41
C ALA A 86 -4.99 4.91 0.37
N ARG A 87 -5.28 5.17 -0.91
CA ARG A 87 -4.93 4.28 -2.02
C ARG A 87 -3.43 4.02 -2.08
N ARG A 88 -2.60 5.06 -2.00
CA ARG A 88 -1.14 4.96 -1.98
C ARG A 88 -0.64 4.03 -0.87
N LEU A 89 -1.16 4.19 0.33
CA LEU A 89 -0.81 3.33 1.46
C LEU A 89 -1.21 1.87 1.25
N THR A 90 -2.38 1.59 0.66
CA THR A 90 -2.77 0.20 0.36
C THR A 90 -1.84 -0.45 -0.65
N TYR A 91 -1.39 0.28 -1.67
CA TYR A 91 -0.46 -0.24 -2.68
C TYR A 91 0.95 -0.52 -2.12
N ARG A 92 1.40 0.27 -1.14
CA ARG A 92 2.76 0.17 -0.59
C ARG A 92 2.87 -0.72 0.63
N CYS A 93 1.76 -0.92 1.35
CA CYS A 93 1.77 -1.59 2.64
C CYS A 93 0.93 -2.88 2.69
N TRP A 94 0.14 -3.20 1.65
CA TRP A 94 -0.69 -4.39 1.59
C TRP A 94 -0.37 -5.32 0.41
N PRO A 95 -0.36 -6.65 0.65
CA PRO A 95 -0.47 -7.30 1.96
C PRO A 95 0.72 -6.95 2.86
N GLY A 96 0.46 -6.81 4.20
CA GLY A 96 1.55 -6.47 5.11
C GLY A 96 1.16 -5.85 6.45
N PRO A 97 2.16 -5.31 7.16
CA PRO A 97 2.07 -4.99 8.57
C PRO A 97 1.41 -3.63 8.87
N GLN A 98 0.50 -3.18 8.02
CA GLN A 98 -0.28 -1.96 8.22
C GLN A 98 -1.76 -2.28 8.44
N THR A 99 -2.36 -1.61 9.44
CA THR A 99 -3.81 -1.50 9.59
C THR A 99 -4.22 -0.09 9.18
N LEU A 100 -5.00 0.03 8.10
CA LEU A 100 -5.50 1.29 7.58
C LEU A 100 -6.88 1.57 8.16
N VAL A 101 -7.05 2.72 8.81
CA VAL A 101 -8.31 3.18 9.41
C VAL A 101 -8.87 4.30 8.53
N VAL A 102 -10.01 4.06 7.90
CA VAL A 102 -10.64 5.01 6.97
C VAL A 102 -12.14 5.16 7.25
N PRO A 103 -12.76 6.31 6.91
CA PRO A 103 -14.21 6.47 6.96
C PRO A 103 -14.90 5.38 6.11
N SER A 104 -15.94 4.74 6.68
CA SER A 104 -16.64 3.61 6.06
C SER A 104 -18.12 3.65 6.46
N GLN A 105 -18.84 4.70 6.03
CA GLN A 105 -20.22 4.95 6.44
C GLN A 105 -21.23 4.84 5.29
N SER A 106 -20.80 4.38 4.11
CA SER A 106 -21.71 4.32 2.96
C SER A 106 -22.73 3.19 3.06
N ASP A 107 -23.93 3.49 2.64
CA ASP A 107 -25.00 2.51 2.47
C ASP A 107 -24.68 1.45 1.38
N ARG A 108 -23.67 1.70 0.55
CA ARG A 108 -23.20 0.77 -0.50
C ARG A 108 -22.07 -0.14 -0.04
N SER A 109 -21.48 0.13 1.11
CA SER A 109 -20.39 -0.68 1.66
C SER A 109 -20.87 -2.08 2.04
N ALA A 110 -20.06 -3.09 1.76
CA ALA A 110 -20.28 -4.47 2.21
C ALA A 110 -20.41 -4.60 3.75
N LEU A 111 -19.98 -3.57 4.51
CA LEU A 111 -20.22 -3.49 5.95
C LEU A 111 -21.71 -3.53 6.31
N THR A 112 -22.60 -3.07 5.43
CA THR A 112 -24.06 -3.09 5.68
C THR A 112 -24.61 -4.51 5.78
N GLN A 113 -23.90 -5.50 5.24
CA GLN A 113 -24.25 -6.93 5.32
C GLN A 113 -23.83 -7.57 6.65
N LEU A 114 -22.97 -6.92 7.43
CA LEU A 114 -22.54 -7.41 8.73
C LEU A 114 -23.65 -7.20 9.79
N PRO A 115 -23.76 -8.09 10.79
CA PRO A 115 -24.66 -7.90 11.92
C PRO A 115 -24.42 -6.55 12.61
N GLU A 116 -25.49 -5.92 13.11
CA GLU A 116 -25.41 -4.59 13.71
C GLU A 116 -24.41 -4.52 14.87
N GLN A 117 -24.39 -5.55 15.71
CA GLN A 117 -23.46 -5.61 16.84
C GLN A 117 -22.00 -5.67 16.36
N VAL A 118 -21.72 -6.44 15.30
CA VAL A 118 -20.38 -6.49 14.69
C VAL A 118 -20.00 -5.12 14.15
N ARG A 119 -20.92 -4.45 13.46
CA ARG A 119 -20.67 -3.07 12.98
C ARG A 119 -20.34 -2.10 14.12
N ARG A 120 -21.00 -2.23 15.27
CA ARG A 120 -20.67 -1.45 16.48
C ARG A 120 -19.28 -1.77 17.03
N ARG A 121 -18.86 -3.06 16.97
CA ARG A 121 -17.55 -3.50 17.48
C ARG A 121 -16.37 -3.09 16.59
N ILE A 122 -16.58 -2.92 15.29
CA ILE A 122 -15.55 -2.48 14.34
C ILE A 122 -15.54 -0.97 14.14
N GLY A 123 -16.67 -0.30 14.41
CA GLY A 123 -16.81 1.14 14.26
C GLY A 123 -15.97 1.91 15.28
N GLY A 124 -15.14 2.80 14.78
CA GLY A 124 -14.33 3.72 15.57
C GLY A 124 -14.88 5.16 15.52
N GLU A 125 -14.05 6.10 15.95
CA GLU A 125 -14.34 7.53 15.90
C GLU A 125 -14.62 7.97 14.47
N GLN A 126 -15.54 8.92 14.30
CA GLN A 126 -15.92 9.49 13.00
C GLN A 126 -16.40 8.44 11.97
N GLY A 127 -16.93 7.29 12.44
CA GLY A 127 -17.36 6.20 11.56
C GLY A 127 -16.23 5.52 10.78
N CYS A 128 -15.03 5.60 11.29
CA CYS A 128 -13.87 4.95 10.68
C CYS A 128 -13.81 3.47 11.08
N VAL A 129 -13.38 2.64 10.15
CA VAL A 129 -13.13 1.20 10.35
C VAL A 129 -11.69 0.88 9.97
N GLY A 130 -11.07 0.00 10.74
CA GLY A 130 -9.71 -0.47 10.48
C GLY A 130 -9.71 -1.71 9.60
N TYR A 131 -8.92 -1.69 8.53
CA TYR A 131 -8.76 -2.80 7.59
C TYR A 131 -7.31 -3.27 7.49
N ARG A 132 -7.15 -4.55 7.21
CA ARG A 132 -5.83 -5.14 7.00
C ARG A 132 -5.88 -6.28 5.98
N VAL A 133 -4.89 -6.33 5.11
CA VAL A 133 -4.55 -7.50 4.30
C VAL A 133 -3.31 -8.13 4.90
N VAL A 134 -3.45 -9.29 5.52
CA VAL A 134 -2.36 -9.98 6.22
C VAL A 134 -1.43 -10.66 5.21
N ASP A 135 -0.11 -10.43 5.34
CA ASP A 135 0.90 -11.09 4.51
C ASP A 135 1.31 -12.45 5.10
N HIS A 136 0.37 -13.39 5.05
CA HIS A 136 0.60 -14.75 5.51
C HIS A 136 -0.19 -15.75 4.64
N ARG A 137 0.52 -16.77 4.13
CA ARG A 137 -0.05 -17.76 3.19
C ARG A 137 -1.31 -18.44 3.72
N ILE A 138 -1.33 -18.83 5.00
CA ILE A 138 -2.50 -19.52 5.58
C ILE A 138 -3.72 -18.60 5.63
N MET A 139 -3.53 -17.32 5.95
CA MET A 139 -4.60 -16.32 5.96
C MET A 139 -5.18 -16.11 4.56
N ALA A 140 -4.34 -16.03 3.54
CA ALA A 140 -4.79 -15.94 2.15
C ALA A 140 -5.61 -17.19 1.74
N HIS A 141 -5.19 -18.39 2.14
CA HIS A 141 -5.95 -19.61 1.88
C HIS A 141 -7.27 -19.65 2.64
N ILE A 142 -7.31 -19.27 3.92
CA ILE A 142 -8.55 -19.23 4.71
C ILE A 142 -9.54 -18.24 4.06
N HIS A 143 -9.12 -17.02 3.75
CA HIS A 143 -9.96 -16.01 3.11
C HIS A 143 -10.55 -16.48 1.77
N ARG A 144 -9.85 -17.33 1.03
CA ARG A 144 -10.30 -17.83 -0.27
C ARG A 144 -11.56 -18.71 -0.17
N PHE A 145 -11.79 -19.34 0.98
CA PHE A 145 -12.93 -20.25 1.22
C PHE A 145 -14.02 -19.63 2.10
N LEU A 146 -13.82 -18.40 2.60
CA LEU A 146 -14.84 -17.69 3.36
C LEU A 146 -15.67 -16.78 2.46
N SER A 147 -16.97 -16.67 2.78
CA SER A 147 -17.89 -15.77 2.07
C SER A 147 -17.85 -14.32 2.55
N GLY A 148 -17.17 -14.05 3.67
CA GLY A 148 -17.09 -12.74 4.30
C GLY A 148 -15.72 -12.45 4.88
N PRO A 149 -15.52 -11.23 5.42
CA PRO A 149 -14.28 -10.86 6.07
C PRO A 149 -14.16 -11.49 7.46
N LEU A 150 -12.96 -11.46 8.01
CA LEU A 150 -12.72 -11.83 9.40
C LEU A 150 -12.59 -10.57 10.28
N VAL A 151 -13.11 -10.63 11.49
CA VAL A 151 -12.68 -9.76 12.56
C VAL A 151 -11.34 -10.29 13.08
N LEU A 152 -10.33 -9.41 13.18
CA LEU A 152 -8.97 -9.79 13.57
C LEU A 152 -8.44 -8.85 14.65
N THR A 153 -7.83 -9.44 15.69
CA THR A 153 -7.11 -8.71 16.74
C THR A 153 -5.90 -9.50 17.21
N SER A 154 -4.95 -8.89 17.91
CA SER A 154 -3.78 -9.63 18.43
C SER A 154 -4.19 -10.69 19.48
N ALA A 155 -3.53 -11.85 19.45
CA ALA A 155 -3.80 -13.01 20.32
C ALA A 155 -3.13 -12.82 21.69
N ASN A 156 -3.72 -11.92 22.52
CA ASN A 156 -3.30 -11.64 23.89
C ASN A 156 -4.48 -11.14 24.72
N LYS A 157 -4.41 -11.26 26.03
CA LYS A 157 -5.33 -10.54 26.92
C LYS A 157 -5.10 -9.03 26.79
N SER A 158 -6.16 -8.24 26.89
CA SER A 158 -6.07 -6.77 26.85
C SER A 158 -5.05 -6.26 27.87
N GLY A 159 -4.18 -5.33 27.44
CA GLY A 159 -3.12 -4.78 28.27
C GLY A 159 -1.88 -5.67 28.42
N GLN A 160 -1.89 -6.91 27.95
CA GLN A 160 -0.72 -7.79 27.95
C GLN A 160 0.03 -7.71 26.60
N PRO A 161 1.33 -8.07 26.56
CA PRO A 161 2.09 -8.13 25.32
C PRO A 161 1.48 -9.10 24.31
N ALA A 162 1.48 -8.70 23.04
CA ALA A 162 1.07 -9.57 21.95
C ALA A 162 2.07 -10.71 21.75
N GLN A 163 1.56 -11.90 21.40
CA GLN A 163 2.37 -13.11 21.28
C GLN A 163 2.92 -13.29 19.87
N THR A 164 4.17 -13.72 19.78
CA THR A 164 4.89 -13.95 18.53
C THR A 164 5.08 -15.43 18.20
N THR A 165 4.62 -16.32 19.08
CA THR A 165 4.66 -17.79 18.94
C THR A 165 3.35 -18.41 19.36
N ALA A 166 3.02 -19.59 18.82
CA ALA A 166 1.84 -20.36 19.20
C ALA A 166 1.90 -20.80 20.68
N ASP A 167 3.06 -21.18 21.16
CA ASP A 167 3.25 -21.54 22.58
C ASP A 167 2.91 -20.37 23.51
N GLY A 168 3.35 -19.16 23.18
CA GLY A 168 3.02 -17.96 23.95
C GLY A 168 1.51 -17.69 23.96
N VAL A 169 0.83 -17.89 22.82
CA VAL A 169 -0.64 -17.79 22.75
C VAL A 169 -1.31 -18.85 23.63
N ALA A 170 -0.89 -20.13 23.53
CA ALA A 170 -1.45 -21.22 24.31
C ALA A 170 -1.26 -21.01 25.81
N GLN A 171 -0.10 -20.50 26.24
CA GLN A 171 0.17 -20.18 27.65
C GLN A 171 -0.72 -19.03 28.16
N GLN A 172 -0.95 -17.99 27.32
CA GLN A 172 -1.66 -16.80 27.77
C GLN A 172 -3.19 -16.97 27.71
N LEU A 173 -3.70 -17.63 26.70
CA LEU A 173 -5.16 -17.76 26.44
C LEU A 173 -5.72 -19.12 26.91
N GLY A 174 -4.88 -20.15 26.95
CA GLY A 174 -5.24 -21.45 27.51
C GLY A 174 -6.51 -22.07 26.94
N ASP A 175 -7.37 -22.56 27.82
CA ASP A 175 -8.62 -23.23 27.46
C ASP A 175 -9.69 -22.26 26.88
N SER A 176 -9.46 -20.95 26.97
CA SER A 176 -10.36 -19.98 26.35
C SER A 176 -10.30 -19.95 24.82
N LEU A 177 -9.23 -20.53 24.23
CA LEU A 177 -9.03 -20.60 22.78
C LEU A 177 -9.19 -22.04 22.27
N PRO A 178 -10.24 -22.37 21.51
CA PRO A 178 -10.48 -23.76 21.08
C PRO A 178 -9.47 -24.30 20.07
N LEU A 179 -9.05 -23.48 19.12
CA LEU A 179 -8.20 -23.87 17.99
C LEU A 179 -7.06 -22.84 17.79
N LEU A 180 -5.85 -23.34 17.55
CA LEU A 180 -4.67 -22.51 17.29
C LEU A 180 -3.88 -23.10 16.14
N LEU A 181 -3.57 -22.28 15.14
CA LEU A 181 -2.68 -22.62 14.03
C LEU A 181 -1.25 -22.22 14.40
N ASP A 182 -0.30 -23.14 14.25
CA ASP A 182 1.11 -22.89 14.53
C ASP A 182 1.94 -22.92 13.23
N ASP A 183 2.53 -21.77 12.84
CA ASP A 183 3.53 -21.66 11.77
C ASP A 183 4.89 -21.16 12.32
N GLY A 184 5.15 -21.35 13.62
CA GLY A 184 6.37 -20.91 14.27
C GLY A 184 6.38 -19.44 14.65
N PRO A 185 7.56 -18.85 14.90
CA PRO A 185 7.70 -17.45 15.23
C PRO A 185 7.27 -16.54 14.08
N THR A 186 6.63 -15.41 14.43
CA THR A 186 6.23 -14.41 13.44
C THR A 186 7.44 -13.69 12.84
N ARG A 187 7.32 -13.26 11.58
CA ARG A 187 8.44 -12.66 10.83
C ARG A 187 8.96 -11.35 11.43
N TYR A 188 8.06 -10.47 11.85
CA TYR A 188 8.44 -9.14 12.36
C TYR A 188 8.53 -9.06 13.89
N GLY A 189 7.87 -9.92 14.62
CA GLY A 189 7.92 -9.94 16.09
C GLY A 189 7.31 -8.72 16.78
N GLY A 190 6.60 -7.86 16.04
CA GLY A 190 5.99 -6.62 16.53
C GLY A 190 4.58 -6.40 15.97
N ALA A 191 3.79 -5.54 16.61
CA ALA A 191 2.43 -5.26 16.18
C ALA A 191 2.38 -4.48 14.85
N SER A 192 1.26 -4.57 14.12
CA SER A 192 1.04 -3.75 12.92
C SER A 192 1.01 -2.26 13.27
N THR A 193 1.52 -1.42 12.37
CA THR A 193 1.35 0.03 12.45
C THR A 193 -0.09 0.37 12.08
N VAL A 194 -0.76 1.17 12.90
CA VAL A 194 -2.16 1.58 12.70
C VAL A 194 -2.18 3.04 12.27
N VAL A 195 -2.72 3.28 11.08
CA VAL A 195 -2.75 4.61 10.46
C VAL A 195 -4.18 4.99 10.13
N ARG A 196 -4.62 6.17 10.59
CA ARG A 196 -5.90 6.76 10.21
C ARG A 196 -5.67 7.73 9.05
N VAL A 197 -6.52 7.62 8.02
CA VAL A 197 -6.55 8.55 6.90
C VAL A 197 -7.96 9.12 6.74
N VAL A 198 -8.07 10.45 6.82
CA VAL A 198 -9.32 11.19 6.59
C VAL A 198 -9.02 12.32 5.62
N GLY A 199 -9.65 12.29 4.44
CA GLY A 199 -9.28 13.19 3.35
C GLY A 199 -7.81 13.00 2.97
N ASN A 200 -7.04 14.08 2.98
CA ASN A 200 -5.60 14.05 2.68
C ASN A 200 -4.70 14.10 3.94
N ARG A 201 -5.25 13.77 5.10
CA ARG A 201 -4.53 13.78 6.38
C ARG A 201 -4.26 12.37 6.86
N MET A 202 -3.02 12.13 7.27
CA MET A 202 -2.57 10.90 7.92
C MET A 202 -2.27 11.13 9.39
N GLU A 203 -2.72 10.20 10.22
CA GLU A 203 -2.40 10.14 11.64
C GLU A 203 -1.97 8.71 12.01
N ILE A 204 -0.82 8.57 12.65
CA ILE A 204 -0.36 7.29 13.20
C ILE A 204 -1.00 7.11 14.58
N LEU A 205 -2.02 6.24 14.65
CA LEU A 205 -2.71 5.92 15.89
C LEU A 205 -1.90 4.99 16.80
N ARG A 206 -1.09 4.13 16.19
CA ARG A 206 -0.17 3.23 16.87
C ARG A 206 1.03 2.95 16.00
N GLU A 207 2.20 3.27 16.48
CA GLU A 207 3.46 2.87 15.87
C GLU A 207 3.68 1.37 16.07
N GLY A 208 4.11 0.69 15.04
CA GLY A 208 4.36 -0.75 15.02
C GLY A 208 5.62 -1.07 14.24
N VAL A 209 5.62 -2.16 13.49
CA VAL A 209 6.82 -2.59 12.74
C VAL A 209 7.18 -1.70 11.55
N ILE A 210 6.26 -0.87 11.07
CA ILE A 210 6.61 0.22 10.15
C ILE A 210 6.82 1.47 11.00
N GLU A 211 8.05 1.93 11.05
CA GLU A 211 8.44 3.14 11.79
C GLU A 211 7.85 4.40 11.15
N ARG A 212 7.75 5.47 11.94
CA ARG A 212 7.19 6.77 11.51
C ARG A 212 7.88 7.33 10.27
N GLU A 213 9.20 7.28 10.23
CA GLU A 213 10.02 7.77 9.13
C GLU A 213 9.71 7.03 7.82
N ALA A 214 9.61 5.69 7.89
CA ALA A 214 9.23 4.88 6.74
C ALA A 214 7.79 5.18 6.30
N MET A 215 6.86 5.35 7.24
CA MET A 215 5.48 5.72 6.94
C MET A 215 5.41 7.09 6.26
N ASN A 216 6.18 8.08 6.71
CA ASN A 216 6.27 9.39 6.09
C ASN A 216 6.84 9.34 4.65
N GLN A 217 7.71 8.38 4.34
CA GLN A 217 8.14 8.15 2.96
C GLN A 217 7.04 7.48 2.11
N PHE A 218 6.28 6.56 2.69
CA PHE A 218 5.20 5.86 1.98
C PHE A 218 4.03 6.76 1.60
N VAL A 219 3.84 7.90 2.24
CA VAL A 219 2.77 8.84 1.88
C VAL A 219 3.15 9.79 0.76
N LYS A 220 4.44 9.98 0.46
CA LYS A 220 4.88 10.90 -0.60
C LYS A 220 4.41 10.41 -1.97
N PRO A 221 3.89 11.30 -2.82
CA PRO A 221 3.59 10.96 -4.21
C PRO A 221 4.84 10.48 -4.95
N VAL A 222 4.67 9.52 -5.85
CA VAL A 222 5.71 9.05 -6.75
C VAL A 222 5.29 9.30 -8.20
N ILE A 223 6.08 10.10 -8.91
CA ILE A 223 5.92 10.35 -10.34
C ILE A 223 7.04 9.62 -11.09
N VAL A 224 6.67 8.82 -12.08
CA VAL A 224 7.63 8.09 -12.93
C VAL A 224 7.53 8.61 -14.35
N ILE A 225 8.68 9.02 -14.93
CA ILE A 225 8.74 9.50 -16.32
C ILE A 225 9.41 8.44 -17.17
N VAL A 226 8.74 8.02 -18.25
CA VAL A 226 9.16 6.85 -19.04
C VAL A 226 9.45 7.20 -20.48
N CYS A 227 10.63 6.76 -20.96
CA CYS A 227 11.00 6.73 -22.37
C CYS A 227 11.49 5.34 -22.79
N THR A 228 12.18 5.20 -23.92
CA THR A 228 12.70 3.90 -24.36
C THR A 228 13.92 3.46 -23.54
N GLY A 229 15.02 4.22 -23.60
CA GLY A 229 16.34 3.81 -23.09
C GLY A 229 16.73 4.42 -21.74
N ASN A 230 15.96 5.36 -21.20
CA ASN A 230 16.24 6.09 -19.97
C ASN A 230 17.63 6.78 -19.97
N THR A 231 18.08 7.31 -21.10
CA THR A 231 19.36 7.99 -21.25
C THR A 231 19.27 9.41 -21.80
N CYS A 232 18.14 9.79 -22.41
CA CYS A 232 17.97 11.12 -23.02
C CYS A 232 16.75 11.85 -22.45
N ARG A 233 15.55 11.58 -22.98
CA ARG A 233 14.31 12.32 -22.67
C ARG A 233 13.87 12.21 -21.23
N SER A 234 13.68 11.00 -20.71
CA SER A 234 13.16 10.83 -19.33
C SER A 234 14.11 11.30 -18.24
N PRO A 235 15.46 11.19 -18.36
CA PRO A 235 16.37 11.82 -17.39
C PRO A 235 16.30 13.33 -17.38
N MET A 236 16.26 14.00 -18.56
CA MET A 236 16.06 15.45 -18.64
C MET A 236 14.72 15.85 -17.98
N ALA A 237 13.66 15.11 -18.28
CA ALA A 237 12.34 15.38 -17.72
C ALA A 237 12.31 15.19 -16.18
N GLU A 238 13.06 14.22 -15.64
CA GLU A 238 13.18 13.99 -14.20
C GLU A 238 13.73 15.20 -13.48
N VAL A 239 14.90 15.72 -13.92
CA VAL A 239 15.53 16.87 -13.26
C VAL A 239 14.74 18.16 -13.46
N LEU A 240 14.13 18.37 -14.64
CA LEU A 240 13.25 19.51 -14.90
C LEU A 240 12.01 19.48 -14.01
N LEU A 241 11.37 18.31 -13.83
CA LEU A 241 10.20 18.19 -12.95
C LEU A 241 10.58 18.43 -11.49
N LYS A 242 11.68 17.85 -11.02
CA LYS A 242 12.18 18.10 -9.65
C LYS A 242 12.36 19.59 -9.39
N GLU A 243 12.99 20.33 -10.31
CA GLU A 243 13.19 21.76 -10.14
C GLU A 243 11.86 22.54 -10.14
N GLN A 244 10.92 22.22 -11.03
CA GLN A 244 9.60 22.87 -11.05
C GLN A 244 8.81 22.61 -9.76
N LEU A 245 8.86 21.37 -9.23
CA LEU A 245 8.23 21.02 -7.96
C LEU A 245 8.88 21.76 -6.79
N ARG A 246 10.21 21.84 -6.75
CA ARG A 246 10.96 22.60 -5.75
C ARG A 246 10.54 24.07 -5.74
N LEU A 247 10.43 24.68 -6.92
CA LEU A 247 10.02 26.10 -7.05
C LEU A 247 8.57 26.31 -6.60
N LYS A 248 7.67 25.36 -6.90
CA LYS A 248 6.26 25.47 -6.54
C LYS A 248 6.01 25.24 -5.04
N PHE A 249 6.61 24.20 -4.46
CA PHE A 249 6.31 23.75 -3.10
C PHE A 249 7.35 24.13 -2.05
N GLY A 250 8.50 24.70 -2.47
CA GLY A 250 9.58 25.11 -1.57
C GLY A 250 10.30 23.95 -0.87
N ASN A 251 10.04 22.71 -1.29
CA ASN A 251 10.57 21.50 -0.67
C ASN A 251 10.92 20.46 -1.75
N ASP A 252 12.18 20.02 -1.76
CA ASP A 252 12.69 19.02 -2.71
C ASP A 252 12.15 17.60 -2.43
N ASP A 253 11.62 17.37 -1.25
CA ASP A 253 11.23 16.06 -0.73
C ASP A 253 9.71 15.85 -0.68
N ALA A 254 8.92 16.81 -1.18
CA ALA A 254 7.45 16.70 -1.19
C ALA A 254 6.94 15.61 -2.14
N VAL A 255 7.65 15.36 -3.25
CA VAL A 255 7.31 14.39 -4.29
C VAL A 255 8.56 13.61 -4.68
N GLN A 256 8.44 12.30 -4.77
CA GLN A 256 9.51 11.48 -5.33
C GLN A 256 9.35 11.41 -6.85
N VAL A 257 10.38 11.80 -7.58
CA VAL A 257 10.39 11.75 -9.05
C VAL A 257 11.48 10.79 -9.52
N TYR A 258 11.08 9.84 -10.35
CA TYR A 258 11.98 8.86 -10.97
C TYR A 258 11.83 8.88 -12.48
N SER A 259 12.89 8.50 -13.18
CA SER A 259 12.79 8.14 -14.60
C SER A 259 13.11 6.67 -14.82
N ALA A 260 12.50 6.06 -15.84
CA ALA A 260 12.72 4.67 -16.23
C ALA A 260 12.64 4.51 -17.76
N GLY A 261 13.00 3.34 -18.26
CA GLY A 261 12.89 3.02 -19.68
C GLY A 261 12.31 1.65 -19.94
N LEU A 262 11.48 1.55 -20.98
CA LEU A 262 10.85 0.29 -21.40
C LEU A 262 11.86 -0.75 -21.87
N ALA A 263 12.97 -0.29 -22.49
CA ALA A 263 14.04 -1.14 -22.99
C ALA A 263 15.40 -0.69 -22.43
N ALA A 264 15.41 -0.11 -21.22
CA ALA A 264 16.64 0.32 -20.57
C ALA A 264 17.36 -0.87 -19.93
N GLY A 265 18.69 -0.91 -20.08
CA GLY A 265 19.56 -1.64 -19.17
C GLY A 265 19.77 -0.83 -17.88
N ALA A 266 20.15 -1.47 -16.79
CA ALA A 266 20.51 -0.78 -15.57
C ALA A 266 21.94 -0.21 -15.65
N GLY A 267 22.16 1.00 -15.11
CA GLY A 267 23.49 1.55 -14.86
C GLY A 267 24.09 2.38 -15.98
N SER A 268 23.39 2.65 -17.10
CA SER A 268 23.89 3.53 -18.15
C SER A 268 23.79 5.01 -17.72
N MET A 269 24.80 5.80 -18.03
CA MET A 269 24.79 7.23 -17.82
C MET A 269 23.83 7.93 -18.79
N ALA A 270 23.41 9.14 -18.45
CA ALA A 270 22.72 10.02 -19.40
C ALA A 270 23.60 10.34 -20.60
N SER A 271 22.98 10.60 -21.76
CA SER A 271 23.72 10.99 -22.96
C SER A 271 24.49 12.29 -22.70
N PRO A 272 25.72 12.43 -23.27
CA PRO A 272 26.51 13.65 -23.06
C PRO A 272 25.78 14.94 -23.47
N GLN A 273 24.95 14.87 -24.51
CA GLN A 273 24.15 16.01 -24.96
C GLN A 273 23.06 16.37 -23.93
N ALA A 274 22.40 15.36 -23.32
CA ALA A 274 21.42 15.63 -22.26
C ALA A 274 22.09 16.27 -21.05
N VAL A 275 23.24 15.74 -20.61
CA VAL A 275 24.02 16.31 -19.49
C VAL A 275 24.37 17.77 -19.80
N LYS A 276 24.92 18.06 -20.99
CA LYS A 276 25.28 19.43 -21.38
C LYS A 276 24.09 20.38 -21.37
N VAL A 277 22.95 19.96 -21.94
CA VAL A 277 21.74 20.80 -22.00
C VAL A 277 21.16 21.06 -20.59
N MET A 278 21.26 20.14 -19.65
CA MET A 278 20.82 20.33 -18.27
C MET A 278 21.80 21.22 -17.50
N ASP A 279 23.11 21.05 -17.68
CA ASP A 279 24.15 21.91 -17.08
C ASP A 279 23.99 23.38 -17.50
N GLU A 280 23.73 23.67 -18.78
CA GLU A 280 23.42 25.01 -19.29
C GLU A 280 22.15 25.63 -18.63
N ARG A 281 21.29 24.83 -17.99
CA ARG A 281 20.14 25.27 -17.20
C ARG A 281 20.39 25.28 -15.70
N GLY A 282 21.63 24.97 -15.26
CA GLY A 282 22.00 24.86 -13.86
C GLY A 282 21.46 23.60 -13.16
N LEU A 283 21.13 22.56 -13.92
CA LEU A 283 20.62 21.29 -13.42
C LEU A 283 21.64 20.17 -13.61
N ASP A 284 21.95 19.45 -12.53
CA ASP A 284 22.88 18.33 -12.56
C ASP A 284 22.21 17.03 -13.01
N LEU A 285 22.73 16.46 -14.09
CA LEU A 285 22.35 15.15 -14.62
C LEU A 285 23.51 14.13 -14.62
N THR A 286 24.66 14.49 -14.07
CA THR A 286 25.88 13.66 -14.10
C THR A 286 25.75 12.39 -13.26
N GLY A 287 24.97 12.44 -12.18
CA GLY A 287 24.69 11.31 -11.30
C GLY A 287 23.62 10.35 -11.80
N HIS A 288 23.06 10.56 -13.01
CA HIS A 288 22.03 9.69 -13.55
C HIS A 288 22.53 8.28 -13.84
N SER A 289 21.70 7.30 -13.47
CA SER A 289 21.90 5.88 -13.76
C SER A 289 20.59 5.28 -14.27
N SER A 290 20.60 4.80 -15.51
CA SER A 290 19.41 4.25 -16.15
C SER A 290 18.85 3.05 -15.41
N ARG A 291 17.53 2.90 -15.41
CA ARG A 291 16.80 1.77 -14.82
C ARG A 291 15.72 1.26 -15.76
N PRO A 292 15.48 -0.07 -15.80
CA PRO A 292 14.32 -0.62 -16.48
C PRO A 292 13.03 -0.22 -15.74
N LEU A 293 11.93 -0.17 -16.49
CA LEU A 293 10.59 -0.10 -15.91
C LEU A 293 10.18 -1.54 -15.55
N ASP A 294 9.99 -1.80 -14.28
CA ASP A 294 9.64 -3.11 -13.73
C ASP A 294 8.43 -3.03 -12.77
N ASP A 295 8.00 -4.18 -12.26
CA ASP A 295 6.88 -4.26 -11.31
C ASP A 295 7.15 -3.48 -10.03
N ALA A 296 8.40 -3.42 -9.56
CA ALA A 296 8.74 -2.68 -8.33
C ALA A 296 8.51 -1.19 -8.50
N VAL A 297 8.91 -0.62 -9.65
CA VAL A 297 8.68 0.79 -9.99
C VAL A 297 7.18 1.06 -10.21
N MET A 298 6.48 0.18 -10.95
CA MET A 298 5.06 0.36 -11.25
C MET A 298 4.18 0.26 -10.00
N ASN A 299 4.51 -0.61 -9.06
CA ASN A 299 3.75 -0.79 -7.83
C ASN A 299 3.77 0.45 -6.91
N ILE A 300 4.82 1.26 -6.96
CA ILE A 300 4.92 2.48 -6.14
C ILE A 300 4.47 3.74 -6.88
N ALA A 301 4.32 3.71 -8.20
CA ALA A 301 3.98 4.88 -9.01
C ALA A 301 2.53 5.34 -8.76
N ASP A 302 2.37 6.61 -8.41
CA ASP A 302 1.06 7.28 -8.34
C ASP A 302 0.67 7.91 -9.68
N LEU A 303 1.68 8.34 -10.45
CA LEU A 303 1.54 8.93 -11.77
C LEU A 303 2.69 8.48 -12.68
N VAL A 304 2.38 8.03 -13.86
CA VAL A 304 3.37 7.66 -14.89
C VAL A 304 3.17 8.57 -16.09
N LEU A 305 4.21 9.33 -16.44
CA LEU A 305 4.22 10.23 -17.59
C LEU A 305 5.10 9.65 -18.70
N THR A 306 4.51 9.33 -19.81
CA THR A 306 5.21 8.72 -20.95
C THR A 306 5.56 9.76 -22.02
N LEU A 307 6.73 9.63 -22.61
CA LEU A 307 7.20 10.60 -23.60
C LEU A 307 6.53 10.43 -24.98
N THR A 308 5.85 9.29 -25.20
CA THR A 308 5.11 9.01 -26.43
C THR A 308 3.89 8.14 -26.17
N ARG A 309 2.91 8.15 -27.08
CA ARG A 309 1.77 7.23 -27.09
C ARG A 309 2.20 5.76 -27.19
N GLY A 310 3.28 5.49 -27.92
CA GLY A 310 3.84 4.14 -28.01
C GLY A 310 4.31 3.61 -26.65
N HIS A 311 4.95 4.44 -25.84
CA HIS A 311 5.33 4.07 -24.48
C HIS A 311 4.09 3.83 -23.58
N GLN A 312 3.08 4.70 -23.68
CA GLN A 312 1.82 4.54 -22.94
C GLN A 312 1.13 3.21 -23.28
N ALA A 313 0.96 2.94 -24.57
CA ALA A 313 0.32 1.71 -25.04
C ALA A 313 1.06 0.46 -24.57
N ALA A 314 2.40 0.46 -24.61
CA ALA A 314 3.22 -0.66 -24.13
C ALA A 314 3.06 -0.90 -22.62
N ILE A 315 3.02 0.18 -21.83
CA ILE A 315 2.81 0.08 -20.39
C ILE A 315 1.41 -0.46 -20.09
N LEU A 316 0.37 0.08 -20.71
CA LEU A 316 -1.01 -0.38 -20.47
C LEU A 316 -1.27 -1.80 -20.97
N ALA A 317 -0.51 -2.28 -21.95
CA ALA A 317 -0.55 -3.69 -22.33
C ALA A 317 0.08 -4.62 -21.28
N ALA A 318 1.15 -4.17 -20.60
CA ALA A 318 1.82 -4.94 -19.56
C ALA A 318 1.13 -4.81 -18.18
N TRP A 319 0.61 -3.64 -17.86
CA TRP A 319 -0.07 -3.30 -16.59
C TRP A 319 -1.44 -2.65 -16.84
N PRO A 320 -2.47 -3.42 -17.24
CA PRO A 320 -3.80 -2.87 -17.58
C PRO A 320 -4.47 -2.10 -16.46
N ASP A 321 -4.24 -2.51 -15.21
CA ASP A 321 -4.82 -1.90 -14.00
C ASP A 321 -4.27 -0.49 -13.70
N MET A 322 -3.28 -0.04 -14.48
CA MET A 322 -2.68 1.29 -14.33
C MET A 322 -3.32 2.36 -15.22
N HIS A 323 -4.44 2.04 -15.90
CA HIS A 323 -5.06 2.91 -16.91
C HIS A 323 -5.46 4.30 -16.39
N ASP A 324 -5.72 4.44 -15.09
CA ASP A 324 -6.07 5.70 -14.41
C ASP A 324 -4.85 6.51 -13.94
N ARG A 325 -3.61 6.02 -14.15
CA ARG A 325 -2.36 6.60 -13.67
C ARG A 325 -1.29 6.78 -14.73
N VAL A 326 -1.50 6.26 -15.95
CA VAL A 326 -0.53 6.31 -17.06
C VAL A 326 -1.01 7.27 -18.14
N PHE A 327 -0.29 8.37 -18.30
CA PHE A 327 -0.62 9.42 -19.27
C PHE A 327 0.58 9.77 -20.13
N THR A 328 0.33 10.35 -21.33
CA THR A 328 1.39 10.99 -22.10
C THR A 328 1.81 12.30 -21.43
N LEU A 329 3.09 12.65 -21.48
CA LEU A 329 3.60 13.91 -20.95
C LEU A 329 2.86 15.09 -21.60
N ARG A 330 2.67 15.03 -22.93
CA ARG A 330 1.82 15.98 -23.64
C ARG A 330 0.36 15.68 -23.35
N ARG A 331 -0.35 16.65 -22.77
CA ARG A 331 -1.77 16.52 -22.39
C ARG A 331 -2.71 16.44 -23.60
N ASP A 332 -2.25 16.86 -24.77
CA ASP A 332 -2.98 16.69 -26.05
C ASP A 332 -2.83 15.28 -26.66
N GLY A 333 -2.12 14.38 -25.95
CA GLY A 333 -1.83 13.03 -26.41
C GLY A 333 -0.73 12.95 -27.48
N GLY A 334 0.01 14.03 -27.74
CA GLY A 334 1.11 14.04 -28.70
C GLY A 334 2.38 13.36 -28.18
N ASP A 335 3.36 13.21 -29.05
CA ASP A 335 4.66 12.61 -28.73
C ASP A 335 5.74 13.70 -28.53
N ILE A 336 6.68 13.45 -27.64
CA ILE A 336 7.94 14.19 -27.53
C ILE A 336 8.95 13.52 -28.46
N SER A 337 9.46 14.26 -29.43
CA SER A 337 10.42 13.77 -30.42
C SER A 337 11.70 13.22 -29.76
N ASP A 338 12.27 12.15 -30.33
CA ASP A 338 13.49 11.54 -29.81
C ASP A 338 14.74 12.27 -30.32
N PRO A 339 15.57 12.89 -29.46
CA PRO A 339 16.78 13.56 -29.86
C PRO A 339 17.99 12.63 -30.01
N VAL A 340 17.83 11.29 -29.82
CA VAL A 340 18.96 10.35 -29.81
C VAL A 340 19.77 10.43 -31.10
N GLY A 341 21.09 10.58 -30.97
CA GLY A 341 21.99 10.70 -32.14
C GLY A 341 22.00 12.07 -32.82
N MET A 342 21.21 13.02 -32.35
CA MET A 342 21.10 14.37 -32.92
C MET A 342 22.05 15.36 -32.23
N PRO A 343 22.32 16.52 -32.84
CA PRO A 343 23.12 17.60 -32.23
C PRO A 343 22.50 18.17 -30.93
N VAL A 344 23.30 18.88 -30.15
CA VAL A 344 22.90 19.44 -28.84
C VAL A 344 21.73 20.42 -28.94
N GLU A 345 21.60 21.13 -30.05
CA GLU A 345 20.50 22.08 -30.32
C GLU A 345 19.14 21.38 -30.36
N VAL A 346 19.09 20.13 -30.89
CA VAL A 346 17.88 19.32 -30.91
C VAL A 346 17.53 18.85 -29.48
N TYR A 347 18.54 18.49 -28.68
CA TYR A 347 18.32 18.19 -27.25
C TYR A 347 17.81 19.42 -26.48
N ALA A 348 18.35 20.61 -26.77
CA ALA A 348 17.89 21.85 -26.16
C ALA A 348 16.41 22.15 -26.49
N SER A 349 16.02 21.95 -27.77
CA SER A 349 14.62 22.10 -28.19
C SER A 349 13.70 21.06 -27.56
N CYS A 350 14.16 19.80 -27.46
CA CYS A 350 13.44 18.73 -26.78
C CYS A 350 13.25 19.04 -25.28
N ALA A 351 14.29 19.52 -24.61
CA ALA A 351 14.24 19.91 -23.20
C ALA A 351 13.26 21.07 -22.98
N ALA A 352 13.25 22.09 -23.84
CA ALA A 352 12.30 23.20 -23.74
C ALA A 352 10.85 22.74 -23.94
N GLN A 353 10.60 21.79 -24.87
CA GLN A 353 9.28 21.20 -25.02
C GLN A 353 8.86 20.42 -23.77
N ILE A 354 9.75 19.56 -23.22
CA ILE A 354 9.49 18.81 -21.99
C ILE A 354 9.17 19.76 -20.83
N GLU A 355 9.95 20.81 -20.66
CA GLU A 355 9.79 21.79 -19.59
C GLU A 355 8.43 22.48 -19.62
N ASN A 356 7.96 22.88 -20.82
CA ASN A 356 6.65 23.50 -21.00
C ASN A 356 5.50 22.52 -20.70
N GLU A 357 5.61 21.27 -21.15
CA GLU A 357 4.58 20.27 -20.89
C GLU A 357 4.52 19.90 -19.39
N LEU A 358 5.67 19.81 -18.72
CA LEU A 358 5.73 19.56 -17.27
C LEU A 358 5.10 20.71 -16.47
N ALA A 359 5.28 21.97 -16.90
CA ALA A 359 4.68 23.12 -16.21
C ALA A 359 3.14 23.00 -16.14
N ALA A 360 2.49 22.52 -17.21
CA ALA A 360 1.06 22.29 -17.23
C ALA A 360 0.61 21.17 -16.26
N TRP A 361 1.43 20.13 -16.07
CA TRP A 361 1.19 19.10 -15.05
C TRP A 361 1.36 19.65 -13.64
N VAL A 362 2.47 20.35 -13.38
CA VAL A 362 2.75 20.95 -12.08
C VAL A 362 1.66 21.93 -11.67
N GLU A 363 1.15 22.75 -12.61
CA GLU A 363 0.03 23.67 -12.34
C GLU A 363 -1.24 22.92 -11.91
N ALA A 364 -1.52 21.77 -12.51
CA ALA A 364 -2.69 20.94 -12.23
C ALA A 364 -2.61 20.18 -10.90
N PHE A 365 -1.44 20.04 -10.29
CA PHE A 365 -1.31 19.37 -9.00
C PHE A 365 -1.94 20.23 -7.90
N ASN A 366 -2.96 19.68 -7.27
CA ASN A 366 -3.70 20.29 -6.17
C ASN A 366 -3.32 19.66 -4.82
N ASP A 367 -3.86 20.20 -3.74
CA ASP A 367 -3.61 19.74 -2.37
C ASP A 367 -4.01 18.28 -2.13
N ASP A 368 -4.94 17.72 -2.91
CA ASP A 368 -5.34 16.31 -2.79
C ASP A 368 -4.24 15.35 -3.23
N PHE A 369 -3.32 15.79 -4.07
CA PHE A 369 -2.15 15.00 -4.48
C PHE A 369 -1.08 14.93 -3.39
N PHE A 370 -1.01 15.94 -2.50
CA PHE A 370 0.01 16.06 -1.45
C PHE A 370 -0.59 15.75 -0.08
N PRO A 371 -0.06 14.75 0.64
CA PRO A 371 -0.54 14.42 1.97
C PRO A 371 -0.13 15.49 2.99
N VAL A 372 -1.03 15.75 3.95
CA VAL A 372 -0.72 16.52 5.15
C VAL A 372 -0.36 15.53 6.27
N THR A 373 0.86 15.58 6.74
CA THR A 373 1.33 14.78 7.88
C THR A 373 1.23 15.58 9.18
N ALA A 374 1.23 14.88 10.33
CA ALA A 374 1.21 15.55 11.63
C ALA A 374 2.44 16.45 11.87
N ALA A 375 3.54 16.25 11.12
CA ALA A 375 4.73 17.08 11.19
C ALA A 375 4.53 18.48 10.55
N ASP A 376 3.53 18.63 9.67
CA ASP A 376 3.25 19.91 8.98
C ASP A 376 2.36 20.85 9.82
N GLN A 377 2.05 20.47 11.07
CA GLN A 377 1.19 21.22 11.99
C GLN A 377 1.95 21.80 13.21
N GLY A 378 3.30 21.83 13.16
CA GLY A 378 4.18 22.37 14.21
C GLY A 378 4.49 23.85 14.08
#